data_b4fb0ec66b9d1b503011b186a6d70cd5
#
_entry.id   b4fb0ec66b9d1b503011b186a6d70cd5
#
_cell.length_a   1.000
_cell.length_b   1.000
_cell.length_c   1.000
_cell.angle_alpha   90.00
_cell.angle_beta   90.00
_cell.angle_gamma   90.00
#
_symmetry.space_group_name_H-M   'P 1'
#
loop_
_entity.id
_entity.type
_entity.pdbx_description
1 polymer ?
#
loop_
_entity_poly.entity_id
_entity_poly.type
_entity_poly.pdbx_seq_one_letter_code
_entity_poly.pdbx_strand_id
1 'polypeptide(L)'
;MPQIILETFIEAPAEACFDLMRDIRIHTQTTAQTNEKAVAGVTDGMIGLGQTVTFEGTHFGIRQRLTVRVVEFERPRLFIDEMLEGNFKAFKHIHEFIPEDGKTLMRDTIIWTSPFGLLGRIVDFLLLERHLRNLVTGRNARLKQLAERSNV
;
A
#
# COMPACT_ATOMS: atom_id res chain seq x y z
N MET A 1 0.63 -9.78 16.55
CA MET A 1 0.87 -8.67 15.59
C MET A 1 -0.42 -8.34 14.88
N PRO A 2 -0.89 -7.10 14.98
CA PRO A 2 -2.10 -6.72 14.26
C PRO A 2 -1.91 -6.82 12.75
N GLN A 3 -2.98 -7.21 12.06
CA GLN A 3 -2.98 -7.25 10.60
C GLN A 3 -4.35 -6.92 10.06
N ILE A 4 -4.39 -6.40 8.85
CA ILE A 4 -5.60 -6.25 8.06
C ILE A 4 -5.43 -6.94 6.72
N ILE A 5 -6.50 -7.54 6.22
CA ILE A 5 -6.56 -8.15 4.89
C ILE A 5 -7.72 -7.52 4.16
N LEU A 6 -7.46 -6.96 2.99
CA LEU A 6 -8.46 -6.34 2.15
C LEU A 6 -8.42 -6.95 0.76
N GLU A 7 -9.58 -7.27 0.22
CA GLU A 7 -9.70 -7.84 -1.12
C GLU A 7 -10.49 -6.89 -2.01
N THR A 8 -10.00 -6.67 -3.23
CA THR A 8 -10.62 -5.81 -4.22
C THR A 8 -10.68 -6.58 -5.54
N PHE A 9 -11.87 -6.73 -6.08
CA PHE A 9 -12.05 -7.38 -7.37
C PHE A 9 -11.98 -6.32 -8.48
N ILE A 10 -11.08 -6.53 -9.44
CA ILE A 10 -10.80 -5.55 -10.51
C ILE A 10 -11.01 -6.20 -11.87
N GLU A 11 -11.83 -5.59 -12.71
CA GLU A 11 -12.08 -6.05 -14.07
C GLU A 11 -10.99 -5.58 -15.03
N ALA A 12 -9.77 -6.03 -14.75
CA ALA A 12 -8.57 -5.77 -15.54
C ALA A 12 -7.56 -6.89 -15.30
N PRO A 13 -6.64 -7.13 -16.26
CA PRO A 13 -5.65 -8.20 -16.10
C PRO A 13 -4.65 -7.93 -14.97
N ALA A 14 -4.10 -9.00 -14.41
CA ALA A 14 -3.17 -8.91 -13.28
C ALA A 14 -1.95 -8.03 -13.58
N GLU A 15 -1.42 -8.10 -14.80
CA GLU A 15 -0.28 -7.29 -15.23
C GLU A 15 -0.59 -5.79 -15.11
N ALA A 16 -1.78 -5.37 -15.53
CA ALA A 16 -2.20 -3.96 -15.44
C ALA A 16 -2.36 -3.51 -13.98
N CYS A 17 -3.01 -4.35 -13.17
CA CYS A 17 -3.20 -4.05 -11.74
C CYS A 17 -1.87 -3.97 -11.00
N PHE A 18 -0.98 -4.91 -11.27
CA PHE A 18 0.35 -4.96 -10.66
C PHE A 18 1.18 -3.71 -10.99
N ASP A 19 1.22 -3.34 -12.27
CA ASP A 19 2.00 -2.19 -12.71
C ASP A 19 1.42 -0.86 -12.21
N LEU A 20 0.10 -0.74 -12.12
CA LEU A 20 -0.52 0.45 -11.52
C LEU A 20 -0.21 0.54 -10.02
N MET A 21 -0.24 -0.58 -9.30
CA MET A 21 0.02 -0.59 -7.86
C MET A 21 1.45 -0.20 -7.54
N ARG A 22 2.42 -0.61 -8.35
CA ARG A 22 3.84 -0.29 -8.14
C ARG A 22 4.29 1.04 -8.75
N ASP A 23 3.39 1.74 -9.43
CA ASP A 23 3.68 3.06 -9.99
C ASP A 23 3.55 4.12 -8.90
N ILE A 24 4.66 4.78 -8.58
CA ILE A 24 4.73 5.76 -7.49
C ILE A 24 3.84 6.99 -7.78
N ARG A 25 3.73 7.40 -9.03
CA ARG A 25 2.83 8.49 -9.41
C ARG A 25 1.37 8.11 -9.14
N ILE A 26 0.98 6.89 -9.51
CA ILE A 26 -0.37 6.39 -9.26
C ILE A 26 -0.62 6.25 -7.75
N HIS A 27 0.37 5.82 -6.99
CA HIS A 27 0.25 5.74 -5.53
C HIS A 27 -0.13 7.11 -4.94
N THR A 28 0.58 8.18 -5.32
CA THR A 28 0.30 9.52 -4.78
C THR A 28 -1.04 10.06 -5.27
N GLN A 29 -1.47 9.74 -6.48
CA GLN A 29 -2.80 10.12 -6.98
C GLN A 29 -3.93 9.42 -6.22
N THR A 30 -3.73 8.17 -5.85
CA THR A 30 -4.75 7.36 -5.17
C THR A 30 -4.77 7.53 -3.66
N THR A 31 -3.80 8.24 -3.09
CA THR A 31 -3.72 8.55 -1.65
C THR A 31 -3.92 10.04 -1.35
N ALA A 32 -4.70 10.73 -2.18
CA ALA A 32 -4.93 12.18 -2.06
C ALA A 32 -5.55 12.59 -0.71
N GLN A 33 -6.30 11.71 -0.07
CA GLN A 33 -6.96 11.98 1.22
C GLN A 33 -5.97 12.27 2.36
N THR A 34 -4.74 11.75 2.27
CA THR A 34 -3.67 12.01 3.23
C THR A 34 -2.59 12.92 2.65
N ASN A 35 -2.84 13.45 1.44
CA ASN A 35 -1.90 14.32 0.74
C ASN A 35 -0.49 13.72 0.69
N GLU A 36 -0.41 12.44 0.33
CA GLU A 36 0.85 11.71 0.29
C GLU A 36 1.72 12.16 -0.88
N LYS A 37 3.02 12.29 -0.62
CA LYS A 37 4.03 12.64 -1.61
C LYS A 37 5.22 11.69 -1.48
N ALA A 38 5.83 11.35 -2.61
CA ALA A 38 7.10 10.63 -2.62
C ALA A 38 8.22 11.67 -2.58
N VAL A 39 9.02 11.67 -1.51
CA VAL A 39 10.02 12.71 -1.24
C VAL A 39 11.47 12.21 -1.35
N ALA A 40 11.69 10.91 -1.41
CA ALA A 40 13.03 10.33 -1.56
C ALA A 40 12.93 8.93 -2.19
N GLY A 41 14.06 8.41 -2.68
CA GLY A 41 14.12 7.14 -3.38
C GLY A 41 13.48 7.23 -4.76
N VAL A 42 12.70 6.24 -5.16
CA VAL A 42 11.94 6.28 -6.41
C VAL A 42 10.73 7.21 -6.21
N THR A 43 10.79 8.41 -6.78
CA THR A 43 9.75 9.43 -6.61
C THR A 43 8.79 9.52 -7.78
N ASP A 44 9.08 8.85 -8.88
CA ASP A 44 8.26 8.79 -10.08
C ASP A 44 8.48 7.47 -10.82
N GLY A 45 7.46 6.98 -11.51
CA GLY A 45 7.53 5.75 -12.28
C GLY A 45 7.40 4.49 -11.42
N MET A 46 7.75 3.35 -12.03
CA MET A 46 7.55 2.04 -11.42
C MET A 46 8.71 1.63 -10.52
N ILE A 47 8.40 1.27 -9.28
CA ILE A 47 9.38 0.74 -8.33
C ILE A 47 9.57 -0.77 -8.56
N GLY A 48 10.78 -1.27 -8.35
CA GLY A 48 11.13 -2.67 -8.51
C GLY A 48 11.91 -3.22 -7.33
N LEU A 49 12.33 -4.48 -7.43
CA LEU A 49 13.03 -5.21 -6.37
C LEU A 49 14.25 -4.44 -5.85
N GLY A 50 14.35 -4.34 -4.53
CA GLY A 50 15.48 -3.71 -3.84
C GLY A 50 15.44 -2.19 -3.80
N GLN A 51 14.53 -1.56 -4.54
CA GLN A 51 14.39 -0.10 -4.54
C GLN A 51 13.59 0.39 -3.35
N THR A 52 13.82 1.64 -2.97
CA THR A 52 13.18 2.29 -1.83
C THR A 52 12.39 3.50 -2.27
N VAL A 53 11.39 3.84 -1.47
CA VAL A 53 10.66 5.09 -1.58
C VAL A 53 10.32 5.61 -0.19
N THR A 54 10.40 6.93 -0.02
CA THR A 54 9.94 7.59 1.20
C THR A 54 8.69 8.38 0.87
N PHE A 55 7.61 8.00 1.52
CA PHE A 55 6.34 8.71 1.45
C PHE A 55 6.22 9.67 2.62
N GLU A 56 5.67 10.85 2.37
CA GLU A 56 5.29 11.79 3.40
C GLU A 56 3.79 12.05 3.28
N GLY A 57 3.07 11.83 4.36
CA GLY A 57 1.62 11.99 4.39
C GLY A 57 1.15 12.54 5.73
N THR A 58 -0.09 13.02 5.77
CA THR A 58 -0.70 13.53 6.99
C THR A 58 -1.62 12.47 7.59
N HIS A 59 -1.29 12.03 8.81
CA HIS A 59 -2.06 11.04 9.57
C HIS A 59 -2.34 11.60 10.96
N PHE A 60 -3.60 11.61 11.36
CA PHE A 60 -4.05 12.16 12.65
C PHE A 60 -3.59 13.62 12.85
N GLY A 61 -3.63 14.41 11.77
CA GLY A 61 -3.23 15.80 11.79
C GLY A 61 -1.73 16.06 11.84
N ILE A 62 -0.90 15.02 11.79
CA ILE A 62 0.56 15.12 11.88
C ILE A 62 1.19 14.67 10.57
N ARG A 63 2.09 15.47 10.02
CA ARG A 63 2.89 15.13 8.85
C ARG A 63 3.93 14.08 9.22
N GLN A 64 3.91 12.93 8.55
CA GLN A 64 4.74 11.77 8.90
C GLN A 64 5.42 11.21 7.66
N ARG A 65 6.55 10.55 7.85
CA ARG A 65 7.32 9.88 6.79
C ARG A 65 7.39 8.39 7.01
N LEU A 66 7.35 7.64 5.92
CA LEU A 66 7.53 6.19 5.91
C LEU A 66 8.43 5.83 4.73
N THR A 67 9.56 5.20 5.04
CA THR A 67 10.47 4.67 4.01
C THR A 67 10.31 3.18 3.94
N VAL A 68 10.03 2.67 2.74
CA VAL A 68 9.89 1.24 2.49
C VAL A 68 10.84 0.79 1.40
N ARG A 69 11.19 -0.52 1.44
CA ARG A 69 11.95 -1.21 0.40
C ARG A 69 11.13 -2.36 -0.15
N VAL A 70 11.17 -2.55 -1.46
CA VAL A 70 10.60 -3.73 -2.10
C VAL A 70 11.53 -4.90 -1.86
N VAL A 71 11.11 -5.88 -1.05
CA VAL A 71 11.92 -7.02 -0.62
C VAL A 71 11.60 -8.31 -1.36
N GLU A 72 10.40 -8.42 -1.95
CA GLU A 72 10.03 -9.51 -2.85
C GLU A 72 9.31 -8.93 -4.05
N PHE A 73 9.54 -9.55 -5.22
CA PHE A 73 8.98 -9.05 -6.47
C PHE A 73 8.84 -10.20 -7.46
N GLU A 74 7.62 -10.54 -7.80
CA GLU A 74 7.30 -11.62 -8.73
C GLU A 74 6.12 -11.19 -9.60
N ARG A 75 6.44 -10.47 -10.67
CA ARG A 75 5.44 -9.91 -11.59
C ARG A 75 4.75 -11.02 -12.38
N PRO A 76 3.43 -11.00 -12.54
CA PRO A 76 2.45 -10.02 -12.07
C PRO A 76 1.71 -10.45 -10.79
N ARG A 77 2.28 -11.35 -10.00
CA ARG A 77 1.59 -12.07 -8.94
C ARG A 77 1.74 -11.45 -7.56
N LEU A 78 2.94 -10.95 -7.24
CA LEU A 78 3.26 -10.57 -5.87
C LEU A 78 4.38 -9.53 -5.82
N PHE A 79 4.22 -8.53 -4.95
CA PHE A 79 5.37 -7.81 -4.41
C PHE A 79 5.12 -7.45 -2.94
N ILE A 80 6.21 -7.34 -2.20
CA ILE A 80 6.17 -7.07 -0.76
C ILE A 80 7.09 -5.89 -0.48
N ASP A 81 6.60 -4.92 0.25
CA ASP A 81 7.43 -3.84 0.77
C ASP A 81 7.49 -3.89 2.31
N GLU A 82 8.65 -3.54 2.84
CA GLU A 82 8.90 -3.49 4.28
C GLU A 82 9.46 -2.13 4.68
N MET A 83 9.07 -1.68 5.86
CA MET A 83 9.55 -0.42 6.41
C MET A 83 11.04 -0.51 6.76
N LEU A 84 11.80 0.50 6.32
CA LEU A 84 13.15 0.77 6.77
C LEU A 84 13.17 1.84 7.86
N GLU A 85 12.37 2.88 7.70
CA GLU A 85 12.23 3.98 8.65
C GLU A 85 10.78 4.42 8.73
N GLY A 86 10.31 4.73 9.92
CA GLY A 86 8.93 5.17 10.15
C GLY A 86 8.55 5.10 11.61
N ASN A 87 7.28 5.42 11.88
CA ASN A 87 6.76 5.51 13.25
C ASN A 87 6.30 4.17 13.84
N PHE A 88 6.35 3.09 13.06
CA PHE A 88 6.11 1.74 13.56
C PHE A 88 7.41 1.13 14.06
N LYS A 89 7.30 0.09 14.88
CA LYS A 89 8.44 -0.78 15.19
C LYS A 89 8.74 -1.69 14.01
N ALA A 90 7.70 -2.16 13.32
CA ALA A 90 7.79 -2.92 12.07
C ALA A 90 6.53 -2.68 11.25
N PHE A 91 6.66 -2.74 9.92
CA PHE A 91 5.54 -2.59 8.99
C PHE A 91 5.86 -3.34 7.71
N LYS A 92 4.92 -4.17 7.27
CA LYS A 92 5.04 -4.98 6.06
C LYS A 92 3.74 -4.95 5.29
N HIS A 93 3.81 -4.73 3.98
CA HIS A 93 2.66 -4.72 3.10
C HIS A 93 2.86 -5.76 2.00
N ILE A 94 1.99 -6.75 1.96
CA ILE A 94 1.98 -7.81 0.95
C ILE A 94 0.91 -7.47 -0.08
N HIS A 95 1.32 -7.32 -1.34
CA HIS A 95 0.42 -7.06 -2.46
C HIS A 95 0.34 -8.31 -3.32
N GLU A 96 -0.83 -8.94 -3.37
CA GLU A 96 -1.07 -10.14 -4.18
C GLU A 96 -2.09 -9.84 -5.28
N PHE A 97 -1.85 -10.40 -6.45
CA PHE A 97 -2.70 -10.22 -7.63
C PHE A 97 -3.05 -11.60 -8.18
N ILE A 98 -4.28 -12.04 -7.96
CA ILE A 98 -4.74 -13.39 -8.27
C ILE A 98 -5.59 -13.30 -9.54
N PRO A 99 -5.12 -13.84 -10.69
CA PRO A 99 -5.89 -13.78 -11.93
C PRO A 99 -7.09 -14.74 -11.89
N GLU A 100 -8.25 -14.24 -12.38
CA GLU A 100 -9.48 -15.01 -12.51
C GLU A 100 -10.19 -14.60 -13.81
N ASP A 101 -10.09 -15.44 -14.85
CA ASP A 101 -10.77 -15.22 -16.13
C ASP A 101 -10.55 -13.82 -16.75
N GLY A 102 -9.28 -13.39 -16.81
CA GLY A 102 -8.92 -12.08 -17.35
C GLY A 102 -9.18 -10.91 -16.40
N LYS A 103 -9.68 -11.17 -15.22
CA LYS A 103 -9.91 -10.23 -14.14
C LYS A 103 -8.93 -10.53 -13.00
N THR A 104 -8.92 -9.71 -11.97
CA THR A 104 -7.96 -9.83 -10.88
C THR A 104 -8.64 -9.70 -9.52
N LEU A 105 -8.36 -10.65 -8.62
CA LEU A 105 -8.59 -10.46 -7.20
C LEU A 105 -7.31 -9.90 -6.61
N MET A 106 -7.35 -8.65 -6.19
CA MET A 106 -6.23 -7.99 -5.54
C MET A 106 -6.38 -8.09 -4.03
N ARG A 107 -5.37 -8.66 -3.37
CA ARG A 107 -5.37 -8.83 -1.91
C ARG A 107 -4.23 -8.03 -1.30
N ASP A 108 -4.57 -7.16 -0.37
CA ASP A 108 -3.61 -6.43 0.45
C ASP A 108 -3.58 -7.01 1.84
N THR A 109 -2.39 -7.37 2.31
CA THR A 109 -2.17 -7.79 3.70
C THR A 109 -1.18 -6.81 4.33
N ILE A 110 -1.61 -6.11 5.37
CA ILE A 110 -0.76 -5.18 6.09
C ILE A 110 -0.57 -5.71 7.51
N ILE A 111 0.69 -5.89 7.88
CA ILE A 111 1.10 -6.40 9.20
C ILE A 111 1.99 -5.34 9.83
N TRP A 112 1.71 -4.95 11.06
CA TRP A 112 2.52 -3.96 11.75
C TRP A 112 2.73 -4.31 13.21
N THR A 113 3.78 -3.70 13.77
CA THR A 113 4.06 -3.72 15.20
C THR A 113 4.20 -2.27 15.64
N SER A 114 3.36 -1.86 16.58
CA SER A 114 3.43 -0.51 17.13
C SER A 114 4.53 -0.39 18.16
N PRO A 115 5.15 0.80 18.29
CA PRO A 115 6.02 1.08 19.42
C PRO A 115 5.20 1.16 20.71
N PHE A 116 5.85 1.25 21.87
CA PHE A 116 5.22 1.46 23.18
C PHE A 116 4.41 0.27 23.74
N GLY A 117 4.70 -0.96 23.34
CA GLY A 117 4.20 -2.18 23.98
C GLY A 117 2.66 -2.22 24.13
N LEU A 118 2.18 -2.37 25.36
CA LEU A 118 0.75 -2.50 25.66
C LEU A 118 -0.05 -1.24 25.26
N LEU A 119 0.51 -0.07 25.48
CA LEU A 119 -0.12 1.19 25.08
C LEU A 119 -0.29 1.24 23.58
N GLY A 120 0.72 0.80 22.81
CA GLY A 120 0.65 0.69 21.37
C GLY A 120 -0.46 -0.24 20.91
N ARG A 121 -0.66 -1.37 21.59
CA ARG A 121 -1.74 -2.33 21.27
C ARG A 121 -3.13 -1.72 21.48
N ILE A 122 -3.30 -0.89 22.50
CA ILE A 122 -4.56 -0.21 22.74
C ILE A 122 -4.86 0.79 21.62
N VAL A 123 -3.86 1.56 21.22
CA VAL A 123 -3.98 2.50 20.08
C VAL A 123 -4.27 1.75 18.79
N ASP A 124 -3.62 0.63 18.53
CA ASP A 124 -3.88 -0.22 17.37
C ASP A 124 -5.35 -0.64 17.30
N PHE A 125 -5.87 -1.13 18.43
CA PHE A 125 -7.25 -1.62 18.50
C PHE A 125 -8.27 -0.49 18.32
N LEU A 126 -8.04 0.68 18.92
CA LEU A 126 -9.02 1.77 18.94
C LEU A 126 -9.00 2.64 17.68
N LEU A 127 -7.83 2.89 17.11
CA LEU A 127 -7.66 3.92 16.09
C LEU A 127 -6.94 3.46 14.83
N LEU A 128 -5.81 2.79 14.96
CA LEU A 128 -4.88 2.59 13.86
C LEU A 128 -5.39 1.60 12.82
N GLU A 129 -5.95 0.48 13.26
CA GLU A 129 -6.52 -0.51 12.36
C GLU A 129 -7.61 0.10 11.47
N ARG A 130 -8.51 0.84 12.07
CA ARG A 130 -9.59 1.53 11.34
C ARG A 130 -9.04 2.54 10.35
N HIS A 131 -8.04 3.33 10.77
CA HIS A 131 -7.40 4.33 9.93
C HIS A 131 -6.73 3.69 8.70
N LEU A 132 -5.92 2.65 8.92
CA LEU A 132 -5.23 1.94 7.84
C LEU A 132 -6.22 1.27 6.89
N ARG A 133 -7.26 0.64 7.43
CA ARG A 133 -8.31 0.00 6.63
C ARG A 133 -9.01 1.02 5.73
N ASN A 134 -9.38 2.16 6.27
CA ASN A 134 -10.02 3.23 5.50
C ASN A 134 -9.11 3.80 4.41
N LEU A 135 -7.85 4.00 4.72
CA LEU A 135 -6.83 4.47 3.77
C LEU A 135 -6.69 3.54 2.59
N VAL A 136 -6.47 2.26 2.86
CA VAL A 136 -6.24 1.26 1.81
C VAL A 136 -7.50 1.00 1.01
N THR A 137 -8.66 0.97 1.65
CA THR A 137 -9.96 0.82 0.96
C THR A 137 -10.17 1.97 -0.03
N GLY A 138 -9.90 3.20 0.39
CA GLY A 138 -10.03 4.38 -0.49
C GLY A 138 -9.05 4.36 -1.66
N ARG A 139 -7.79 4.00 -1.39
CA ARG A 139 -6.76 3.85 -2.41
C ARG A 139 -7.17 2.77 -3.42
N ASN A 140 -7.59 1.62 -2.94
CA ASN A 140 -7.94 0.48 -3.80
C ASN A 140 -9.14 0.78 -4.68
N ALA A 141 -10.13 1.51 -4.17
CA ALA A 141 -11.27 1.94 -4.96
C ALA A 141 -10.84 2.84 -6.13
N ARG A 142 -9.92 3.76 -5.90
CA ARG A 142 -9.40 4.65 -6.95
C ARG A 142 -8.55 3.89 -7.97
N LEU A 143 -7.71 2.98 -7.49
CA LEU A 143 -6.88 2.13 -8.34
C LEU A 143 -7.75 1.24 -9.24
N LYS A 144 -8.81 0.66 -8.68
CA LYS A 144 -9.79 -0.11 -9.43
C LYS A 144 -10.39 0.71 -10.56
N GLN A 145 -10.81 1.94 -10.30
CA GLN A 145 -11.34 2.83 -11.33
C GLN A 145 -10.34 3.09 -12.45
N LEU A 146 -9.08 3.35 -12.11
CA LEU A 146 -8.02 3.57 -13.09
C LEU A 146 -7.76 2.33 -13.95
N ALA A 147 -7.67 1.16 -13.32
CA ALA A 147 -7.41 -0.10 -14.01
C ALA A 147 -8.55 -0.47 -14.97
N GLU A 148 -9.79 -0.36 -14.53
CA GLU A 148 -10.97 -0.71 -15.33
C GLU A 148 -11.19 0.28 -16.45
N ARG A 149 -10.89 1.56 -16.25
CA ARG A 149 -10.99 2.57 -17.29
C ARG A 149 -9.99 2.32 -18.42
N SER A 150 -8.78 1.90 -18.08
CA SER A 150 -7.74 1.60 -19.06
C SER A 150 -8.00 0.31 -19.85
N ASN A 151 -8.87 -0.57 -19.33
CA ASN A 151 -9.18 -1.87 -19.93
C ASN A 151 -10.37 -1.81 -20.90
N VAL A 152 -10.93 -0.65 -21.15
CA VAL A 152 -12.06 -0.45 -22.08
C VAL A 152 -11.56 -0.28 -23.52
#